data_79d7277020b2b8ad55a1af3782864800
#
_entry.id   79d7277020b2b8ad55a1af3782864800
#
_cell.length_a   1.000
_cell.length_b   1.000
_cell.length_c   1.000
_cell.angle_alpha   90.00
_cell.angle_beta   90.00
_cell.angle_gamma   90.00
#
_symmetry.space_group_name_H-M   'P 1'
#
loop_
_entity.id
_entity.type
_entity.pdbx_description
1 polymer ?
#
loop_
_entity_poly.entity_id
_entity_poly.type
_entity_poly.pdbx_seq_one_letter_code
_entity_poly.pdbx_strand_id
1 'polypeptide(L)'
;MANRQEIVCTYIYDNYVQFGRLRHDVISNKVQIQDLDPNETFESVMKAQPIWRDIATADVNDIVCDCSAQNGLQITAREVLAVLQSHRVPDVHPLRDYVLNCRPYTDDQPDWIAWLAEQVKVSGGESEQQLWVKTFRKWFVAMVASWLKDEVVNQQVLVLIGKQGIFKTTWLEHLLPPELRAYSCKMANSTQLNKDERLRIAEYGLIALDEIDAMSAKELNVMKSVITASDISERAAYGYTKERRIRLASFCASGNKQEFLTDLTGNRRWLPFLTESIDNPFYISLPYEQIYAEAKYLIDNGFQYWFDLHDIDELEAHNDDFRAQENEEQLLSVYFDIPAAGYGQFMTTAEISDKLVIKGSIKKPMPLNRLGMLLKKAGYQSKMVGAARTRGWIVRERDTEEINANRNIEGRA
;
A
#
# COMPACT_ATOMS: atom_id res chain seq x y z
N MET A 1 51.23 2.97 -19.57
CA MET A 1 49.99 2.85 -20.41
C MET A 1 48.83 2.82 -19.45
N ALA A 2 47.87 3.72 -19.61
CA ALA A 2 46.63 3.70 -18.81
C ALA A 2 45.93 2.36 -18.99
N ASN A 3 45.36 1.80 -17.92
CA ASN A 3 44.57 0.59 -17.97
C ASN A 3 43.29 0.91 -18.78
N ARG A 4 42.83 -0.03 -19.64
CA ARG A 4 41.58 0.12 -20.42
C ARG A 4 40.41 0.60 -19.57
N GLN A 5 40.28 0.07 -18.38
CA GLN A 5 39.21 0.42 -17.46
C GLN A 5 39.32 1.88 -16.96
N GLU A 6 40.53 2.37 -16.80
CA GLU A 6 40.80 3.77 -16.45
C GLU A 6 40.41 4.72 -17.60
N ILE A 7 40.69 4.33 -18.83
CA ILE A 7 40.29 5.08 -20.03
C ILE A 7 38.76 5.19 -20.11
N VAL A 8 38.05 4.06 -19.93
CA VAL A 8 36.58 4.06 -19.92
C VAL A 8 36.02 4.91 -18.77
N CYS A 9 36.63 4.82 -17.57
CA CYS A 9 36.23 5.64 -16.43
C CYS A 9 36.37 7.13 -16.73
N THR A 10 37.52 7.55 -17.26
CA THR A 10 37.79 8.95 -17.60
C THR A 10 36.81 9.43 -18.69
N TYR A 11 36.60 8.62 -19.74
CA TYR A 11 35.68 8.96 -20.81
C TYR A 11 34.25 9.19 -20.30
N ILE A 12 33.74 8.25 -19.48
CA ILE A 12 32.37 8.36 -18.90
C ILE A 12 32.28 9.57 -17.97
N TYR A 13 33.30 9.81 -17.16
CA TYR A 13 33.32 10.98 -16.28
C TYR A 13 33.29 12.28 -17.07
N ASP A 14 34.19 12.43 -18.05
CA ASP A 14 34.37 13.68 -18.82
C ASP A 14 33.20 13.99 -19.74
N ASN A 15 32.46 12.99 -20.22
CA ASN A 15 31.37 13.21 -21.18
C ASN A 15 29.96 13.15 -20.58
N TYR A 16 29.82 12.55 -19.39
CA TYR A 16 28.50 12.33 -18.80
C TYR A 16 28.42 12.74 -17.31
N VAL A 17 29.29 12.21 -16.44
CA VAL A 17 29.16 12.40 -14.99
C VAL A 17 29.42 13.84 -14.57
N GLN A 18 30.49 14.47 -15.05
CA GLN A 18 30.80 15.87 -14.71
C GLN A 18 29.73 16.87 -15.15
N PHE A 19 28.91 16.52 -16.14
CA PHE A 19 27.78 17.31 -16.61
C PHE A 19 26.45 16.92 -15.96
N GLY A 20 26.47 16.01 -14.98
CA GLY A 20 25.26 15.55 -14.32
C GLY A 20 24.30 14.78 -15.23
N ARG A 21 24.79 14.13 -16.30
CA ARG A 21 23.98 13.43 -17.31
C ARG A 21 23.79 11.95 -17.04
N LEU A 22 24.49 11.40 -16.07
CA LEU A 22 24.35 10.02 -15.59
C LEU A 22 24.09 10.02 -14.10
N ARG A 23 23.19 9.15 -13.68
CA ARG A 23 22.91 8.87 -12.27
C ARG A 23 22.55 7.40 -12.07
N HIS A 24 22.80 6.87 -10.90
CA HIS A 24 22.30 5.57 -10.48
C HIS A 24 21.10 5.77 -9.56
N ASP A 25 19.93 5.36 -10.01
CA ASP A 25 18.71 5.37 -9.21
C ASP A 25 18.73 4.18 -8.25
N VAL A 26 18.90 4.47 -6.96
CA VAL A 26 19.02 3.45 -5.91
C VAL A 26 17.70 2.71 -5.66
N ILE A 27 16.55 3.27 -6.07
CA ILE A 27 15.23 2.65 -5.92
C ILE A 27 15.05 1.55 -6.97
N SER A 28 15.14 1.90 -8.24
CA SER A 28 15.01 0.94 -9.35
C SER A 28 16.28 0.09 -9.55
N ASN A 29 17.41 0.50 -8.92
CA ASN A 29 18.75 -0.08 -9.11
C ASN A 29 19.18 -0.06 -10.57
N LYS A 30 18.91 1.04 -11.24
CA LYS A 30 19.22 1.24 -12.66
C LYS A 30 20.05 2.50 -12.88
N VAL A 31 20.94 2.42 -13.85
CA VAL A 31 21.62 3.62 -14.36
C VAL A 31 20.68 4.35 -15.28
N GLN A 32 20.55 5.65 -15.04
CA GLN A 32 19.72 6.54 -15.86
C GLN A 32 20.58 7.57 -16.58
N ILE A 33 20.19 7.90 -17.78
CA ILE A 33 20.80 8.92 -18.62
C ILE A 33 19.80 10.03 -18.90
N GLN A 34 20.29 11.26 -18.93
CA GLN A 34 19.49 12.40 -19.35
C GLN A 34 19.58 12.53 -20.87
N ASP A 35 18.41 12.54 -21.53
CA ASP A 35 18.34 12.89 -22.94
C ASP A 35 18.63 14.40 -23.12
N LEU A 36 19.52 14.72 -24.03
CA LEU A 36 19.71 16.10 -24.52
C LEU A 36 18.91 16.24 -25.82
N ASP A 37 18.06 17.25 -25.87
CA ASP A 37 17.60 17.73 -27.18
C ASP A 37 18.80 18.38 -27.88
N PRO A 38 19.23 17.88 -29.06
CA PRO A 38 20.34 18.47 -29.81
C PRO A 38 20.11 19.93 -30.21
N ASN A 39 18.86 20.43 -30.10
CA ASN A 39 18.48 21.80 -30.36
C ASN A 39 18.34 22.67 -29.09
N GLU A 40 18.53 22.11 -27.91
CA GLU A 40 18.46 22.89 -26.67
C GLU A 40 19.69 23.77 -26.49
N THR A 41 19.44 25.03 -26.24
CA THR A 41 20.47 25.99 -25.80
C THR A 41 20.74 25.76 -24.30
N PHE A 42 21.94 26.13 -23.84
CA PHE A 42 22.32 26.05 -22.42
C PHE A 42 21.30 26.73 -21.48
N GLU A 43 20.64 27.78 -21.92
CA GLU A 43 19.60 28.48 -21.17
C GLU A 43 18.27 27.68 -21.08
N SER A 44 17.92 26.90 -22.11
CA SER A 44 16.71 26.07 -22.08
C SER A 44 16.90 24.84 -21.19
N VAL A 45 18.09 24.24 -21.17
CA VAL A 45 18.46 23.12 -20.29
C VAL A 45 18.36 23.52 -18.81
N MET A 46 18.71 24.76 -18.47
CA MET A 46 18.63 25.26 -17.08
C MET A 46 17.18 25.54 -16.61
N LYS A 47 16.22 25.64 -17.53
CA LYS A 47 14.81 25.96 -17.25
C LYS A 47 13.88 24.75 -17.37
N ALA A 48 14.24 23.72 -18.14
CA ALA A 48 13.46 22.49 -18.28
C ALA A 48 13.87 21.50 -17.19
N GLN A 49 12.88 20.82 -16.62
CA GLN A 49 13.21 19.67 -15.74
C GLN A 49 13.82 18.57 -16.60
N PRO A 50 15.01 18.04 -16.22
CA PRO A 50 15.69 17.02 -17.00
C PRO A 50 14.84 15.74 -17.10
N ILE A 51 14.65 15.26 -18.33
CA ILE A 51 13.97 13.99 -18.57
C ILE A 51 14.99 12.87 -18.39
N TRP A 52 14.77 12.05 -17.39
CA TRP A 52 15.58 10.89 -17.08
C TRP A 52 14.94 9.62 -17.64
N ARG A 53 15.76 8.79 -18.29
CA ARG A 53 15.35 7.44 -18.71
C ARG A 53 16.41 6.40 -18.35
N ASP A 54 15.99 5.15 -18.22
CA ASP A 54 16.93 4.06 -18.05
C ASP A 54 17.87 3.96 -19.26
N ILE A 55 19.16 3.69 -18.98
CA ILE A 55 20.15 3.51 -20.03
C ILE A 55 19.81 2.27 -20.87
N ALA A 56 19.76 2.41 -22.17
CA ALA A 56 19.46 1.35 -23.10
C ALA A 56 20.75 0.71 -23.67
N THR A 57 20.60 -0.47 -24.28
CA THR A 57 21.72 -1.14 -24.97
C THR A 57 22.34 -0.25 -26.06
N ALA A 58 21.54 0.56 -26.74
CA ALA A 58 22.02 1.50 -27.75
C ALA A 58 22.99 2.53 -27.14
N ASP A 59 22.62 3.13 -26.00
CA ASP A 59 23.48 4.10 -25.32
C ASP A 59 24.82 3.50 -24.92
N VAL A 60 24.81 2.26 -24.43
CA VAL A 60 26.04 1.53 -24.09
C VAL A 60 26.91 1.33 -25.33
N ASN A 61 26.30 0.95 -26.46
CA ASN A 61 27.02 0.78 -27.73
C ASN A 61 27.58 2.08 -28.28
N ASP A 62 26.84 3.21 -28.15
CA ASP A 62 27.32 4.52 -28.54
C ASP A 62 28.54 4.93 -27.69
N ILE A 63 28.48 4.72 -26.37
CA ILE A 63 29.64 4.94 -25.48
C ILE A 63 30.84 4.07 -25.90
N VAL A 64 30.61 2.81 -26.27
CA VAL A 64 31.68 1.90 -26.76
C VAL A 64 32.31 2.44 -28.04
N CYS A 65 31.51 2.83 -29.01
CA CYS A 65 31.98 3.37 -30.29
C CYS A 65 32.80 4.64 -30.12
N ASP A 66 32.25 5.60 -29.38
CA ASP A 66 32.87 6.91 -29.19
C ASP A 66 34.16 6.84 -28.38
N CYS A 67 34.13 6.06 -27.25
CA CYS A 67 35.31 5.84 -26.43
C CYS A 67 36.42 5.11 -27.20
N SER A 68 36.05 4.12 -28.04
CA SER A 68 37.01 3.41 -28.90
C SER A 68 37.62 4.33 -29.95
N ALA A 69 36.82 5.15 -30.61
CA ALA A 69 37.27 6.08 -31.62
C ALA A 69 38.21 7.16 -31.08
N GLN A 70 37.87 7.74 -29.93
CA GLN A 70 38.71 8.81 -29.32
C GLN A 70 40.06 8.28 -28.82
N ASN A 71 40.13 7.03 -28.35
CA ASN A 71 41.33 6.52 -27.74
C ASN A 71 42.13 5.54 -28.64
N GLY A 72 41.66 5.25 -29.84
CA GLY A 72 42.29 4.32 -30.76
C GLY A 72 42.39 2.87 -30.20
N LEU A 73 41.45 2.49 -29.31
CA LEU A 73 41.43 1.21 -28.61
C LEU A 73 40.09 0.51 -28.83
N GLN A 74 40.10 -0.81 -28.91
CA GLN A 74 38.89 -1.58 -28.96
C GLN A 74 38.32 -1.77 -27.55
N ILE A 75 37.32 -0.98 -27.19
CA ILE A 75 36.57 -1.05 -25.94
C ILE A 75 35.38 -2.01 -26.10
N THR A 76 35.00 -2.71 -25.05
CA THR A 76 33.87 -3.65 -25.02
C THR A 76 32.71 -3.12 -24.20
N ALA A 77 31.49 -3.54 -24.54
CA ALA A 77 30.28 -3.22 -23.75
C ALA A 77 30.40 -3.67 -22.28
N ARG A 78 31.11 -4.78 -22.02
CA ARG A 78 31.36 -5.26 -20.65
C ARG A 78 32.21 -4.29 -19.83
N GLU A 79 33.21 -3.67 -20.44
CA GLU A 79 34.07 -2.67 -19.76
C GLU A 79 33.26 -1.41 -19.45
N VAL A 80 32.42 -0.96 -20.38
CA VAL A 80 31.51 0.20 -20.16
C VAL A 80 30.50 -0.12 -19.06
N LEU A 81 29.82 -1.25 -19.12
CA LEU A 81 28.83 -1.67 -18.10
C LEU A 81 29.47 -1.80 -16.69
N ALA A 82 30.71 -2.30 -16.60
CA ALA A 82 31.41 -2.39 -15.33
C ALA A 82 31.66 -1.02 -14.68
N VAL A 83 31.84 0.03 -15.47
CA VAL A 83 31.98 1.42 -14.96
C VAL A 83 30.60 2.00 -14.61
N LEU A 84 29.62 1.83 -15.49
CA LEU A 84 28.26 2.31 -15.28
C LEU A 84 27.60 1.74 -14.02
N GLN A 85 27.89 0.48 -13.69
CA GLN A 85 27.41 -0.22 -12.50
C GLN A 85 28.32 -0.05 -11.27
N SER A 86 29.29 0.84 -11.32
CA SER A 86 30.16 1.13 -10.19
C SER A 86 29.76 2.43 -9.48
N HIS A 87 30.25 2.62 -8.25
CA HIS A 87 30.06 3.86 -7.47
C HIS A 87 30.68 5.12 -8.12
N ARG A 88 31.16 5.04 -9.36
CA ARG A 88 31.63 6.20 -10.12
C ARG A 88 30.47 6.98 -10.75
N VAL A 89 29.33 6.35 -10.95
CA VAL A 89 28.06 7.01 -11.29
C VAL A 89 27.40 7.42 -9.98
N PRO A 90 27.02 8.70 -9.80
CA PRO A 90 26.42 9.19 -8.56
C PRO A 90 25.11 8.50 -8.24
N ASP A 91 24.96 8.05 -6.99
CA ASP A 91 23.69 7.55 -6.47
C ASP A 91 22.70 8.70 -6.23
N VAL A 92 21.44 8.47 -6.59
CA VAL A 92 20.32 9.37 -6.30
C VAL A 92 19.16 8.59 -5.75
N HIS A 93 18.36 9.22 -4.91
CA HIS A 93 17.12 8.67 -4.37
C HIS A 93 15.95 9.58 -4.77
N PRO A 94 15.37 9.41 -5.97
CA PRO A 94 14.43 10.40 -6.55
C PRO A 94 13.27 10.79 -5.64
N LEU A 95 12.68 9.84 -4.90
CA LEU A 95 11.58 10.14 -3.96
C LEU A 95 12.05 11.03 -2.79
N ARG A 96 13.20 10.69 -2.19
CA ARG A 96 13.79 11.44 -1.08
C ARG A 96 14.25 12.83 -1.54
N ASP A 97 14.94 12.87 -2.65
CA ASP A 97 15.50 14.10 -3.21
C ASP A 97 14.39 15.09 -3.58
N TYR A 98 13.26 14.60 -4.13
CA TYR A 98 12.11 15.44 -4.41
C TYR A 98 11.61 16.15 -3.14
N VAL A 99 11.37 15.38 -2.07
CA VAL A 99 10.85 15.93 -0.80
C VAL A 99 11.85 16.90 -0.16
N LEU A 100 13.15 16.58 -0.20
CA LEU A 100 14.19 17.43 0.40
C LEU A 100 14.38 18.74 -0.37
N ASN A 101 14.07 18.78 -1.66
CA ASN A 101 14.19 19.97 -2.50
C ASN A 101 12.92 20.83 -2.53
N CYS A 102 11.80 20.40 -1.92
CA CYS A 102 10.62 21.24 -1.77
C CYS A 102 10.93 22.48 -0.93
N ARG A 103 10.33 23.62 -1.28
CA ARG A 103 10.44 24.84 -0.47
C ARG A 103 9.86 24.60 0.91
N PRO A 104 10.52 25.10 1.97
CA PRO A 104 10.04 24.87 3.34
C PRO A 104 8.59 25.33 3.54
N TYR A 105 7.78 24.48 4.17
CA TYR A 105 6.44 24.83 4.63
C TYR A 105 6.53 25.65 5.94
N THR A 106 5.60 26.56 6.11
CA THR A 106 5.45 27.40 7.31
C THR A 106 4.01 27.40 7.81
N ASP A 107 3.79 27.59 9.10
CA ASP A 107 2.47 27.49 9.78
C ASP A 107 1.41 28.49 9.28
N ASP A 108 1.81 29.53 8.57
CA ASP A 108 0.90 30.51 7.95
C ASP A 108 0.33 30.04 6.60
N GLN A 109 0.81 28.92 6.07
CA GLN A 109 0.29 28.34 4.84
C GLN A 109 -0.96 27.50 5.09
N PRO A 110 -1.81 27.30 4.07
CA PRO A 110 -2.94 26.39 4.14
C PRO A 110 -2.53 24.96 4.47
N ASP A 111 -3.43 24.22 5.10
CA ASP A 111 -3.32 22.76 5.29
C ASP A 111 -3.55 22.05 3.94
N TRP A 112 -2.47 21.83 3.22
CA TRP A 112 -2.52 21.27 1.86
C TRP A 112 -2.85 19.78 1.85
N ILE A 113 -2.47 19.04 2.90
CA ILE A 113 -2.80 17.61 3.01
C ILE A 113 -4.28 17.44 3.31
N ALA A 114 -4.87 18.27 4.18
CA ALA A 114 -6.31 18.26 4.39
C ALA A 114 -7.05 18.68 3.12
N TRP A 115 -6.61 19.74 2.45
CA TRP A 115 -7.18 20.18 1.19
C TRP A 115 -7.15 19.06 0.12
N LEU A 116 -6.07 18.30 0.03
CA LEU A 116 -5.97 17.15 -0.87
C LEU A 116 -6.97 16.05 -0.47
N ALA A 117 -7.09 15.74 0.82
CA ALA A 117 -8.06 14.76 1.31
C ALA A 117 -9.51 15.18 1.00
N GLU A 118 -9.83 16.45 1.12
CA GLU A 118 -11.18 17.00 0.89
C GLU A 118 -11.66 16.92 -0.55
N GLN A 119 -10.76 16.60 -1.52
CA GLN A 119 -11.16 16.25 -2.89
C GLN A 119 -11.99 14.95 -2.94
N VAL A 120 -11.91 14.14 -1.89
CA VAL A 120 -12.65 12.88 -1.74
C VAL A 120 -13.76 13.10 -0.73
N LYS A 121 -15.01 12.91 -1.14
CA LYS A 121 -16.18 12.92 -0.26
C LYS A 121 -16.55 11.50 0.11
N VAL A 122 -16.60 11.25 1.42
CA VAL A 122 -16.96 9.94 1.97
C VAL A 122 -18.38 9.92 2.53
N SER A 123 -19.02 8.76 2.50
CA SER A 123 -20.35 8.55 3.08
C SER A 123 -20.28 8.50 4.59
N GLY A 124 -21.33 8.88 5.27
CA GLY A 124 -21.42 8.86 6.74
C GLY A 124 -21.44 10.23 7.40
N GLY A 125 -21.44 11.31 6.59
CA GLY A 125 -21.59 12.68 7.07
C GLY A 125 -20.29 13.29 7.60
N GLU A 126 -20.43 14.37 8.38
CA GLU A 126 -19.32 15.21 8.80
C GLU A 126 -18.28 14.45 9.67
N SER A 127 -18.75 13.60 10.58
CA SER A 127 -17.86 12.82 11.46
C SER A 127 -16.98 11.86 10.65
N GLU A 128 -17.55 11.23 9.64
CA GLU A 128 -16.82 10.29 8.77
C GLU A 128 -15.83 11.04 7.85
N GLN A 129 -16.22 12.22 7.36
CA GLN A 129 -15.32 13.07 6.59
C GLN A 129 -14.12 13.55 7.43
N GLN A 130 -14.32 13.87 8.70
CA GLN A 130 -13.22 14.22 9.60
C GLN A 130 -12.31 13.04 9.89
N LEU A 131 -12.87 11.83 10.08
CA LEU A 131 -12.11 10.61 10.26
C LEU A 131 -11.27 10.30 8.99
N TRP A 132 -11.86 10.47 7.81
CA TRP A 132 -11.16 10.34 6.53
C TRP A 132 -9.96 11.29 6.44
N VAL A 133 -10.13 12.58 6.68
CA VAL A 133 -9.04 13.58 6.61
C VAL A 133 -7.93 13.25 7.61
N LYS A 134 -8.29 12.92 8.88
CA LYS A 134 -7.34 12.48 9.92
C LYS A 134 -6.54 11.25 9.47
N THR A 135 -7.23 10.23 8.96
CA THR A 135 -6.64 8.95 8.56
C THR A 135 -5.77 9.10 7.31
N PHE A 136 -6.26 9.83 6.31
CA PHE A 136 -5.48 10.13 5.11
C PHE A 136 -4.19 10.88 5.44
N ARG A 137 -4.24 11.89 6.31
CA ARG A 137 -3.05 12.64 6.73
C ARG A 137 -2.01 11.72 7.36
N LYS A 138 -2.40 10.86 8.31
CA LYS A 138 -1.47 9.89 8.93
C LYS A 138 -0.86 8.98 7.88
N TRP A 139 -1.68 8.41 6.99
CA TRP A 139 -1.22 7.50 5.95
C TRP A 139 -0.30 8.19 4.95
N PHE A 140 -0.63 9.40 4.50
CA PHE A 140 0.17 10.16 3.54
C PHE A 140 1.52 10.59 4.13
N VAL A 141 1.53 11.10 5.36
CA VAL A 141 2.77 11.46 6.05
C VAL A 141 3.62 10.22 6.32
N ALA A 142 3.03 9.05 6.66
CA ALA A 142 3.75 7.78 6.80
C ALA A 142 4.37 7.33 5.46
N MET A 143 3.70 7.55 4.33
CA MET A 143 4.25 7.29 2.99
C MET A 143 5.50 8.14 2.75
N VAL A 144 5.43 9.45 2.98
CA VAL A 144 6.58 10.35 2.82
C VAL A 144 7.69 10.01 3.81
N ALA A 145 7.35 9.67 5.06
CA ALA A 145 8.31 9.26 6.07
C ALA A 145 9.08 8.00 5.67
N SER A 146 8.44 7.03 5.01
CA SER A 146 9.11 5.82 4.52
C SER A 146 10.12 6.09 3.39
N TRP A 147 10.01 7.23 2.69
CA TRP A 147 11.01 7.65 1.70
C TRP A 147 12.19 8.39 2.33
N LEU A 148 11.93 9.11 3.43
CA LEU A 148 12.95 9.91 4.12
C LEU A 148 13.77 9.11 5.13
N LYS A 149 13.18 8.08 5.76
CA LYS A 149 13.76 7.33 6.89
C LYS A 149 13.73 5.84 6.59
N ASP A 150 14.89 5.22 6.55
CA ASP A 150 15.07 3.81 6.19
C ASP A 150 14.42 2.82 7.19
N GLU A 151 14.20 3.25 8.44
CA GLU A 151 13.56 2.45 9.50
C GLU A 151 12.03 2.54 9.48
N VAL A 152 11.45 3.43 8.68
CA VAL A 152 10.00 3.66 8.64
C VAL A 152 9.36 2.83 7.54
N VAL A 153 8.33 2.08 7.90
CA VAL A 153 7.52 1.28 6.98
C VAL A 153 6.05 1.61 7.18
N ASN A 154 5.39 2.12 6.16
CA ASN A 154 3.94 2.32 6.19
C ASN A 154 3.22 0.97 6.11
N GLN A 155 2.62 0.52 7.20
CA GLN A 155 1.98 -0.79 7.32
C GLN A 155 0.48 -0.77 7.05
N GLN A 156 -0.07 0.35 6.62
CA GLN A 156 -1.48 0.51 6.30
C GLN A 156 -1.71 0.67 4.79
N VAL A 157 -2.88 0.23 4.35
CA VAL A 157 -3.36 0.35 2.98
C VAL A 157 -4.55 1.28 2.97
N LEU A 158 -4.45 2.39 2.27
CA LEU A 158 -5.56 3.30 2.04
C LEU A 158 -6.52 2.69 1.01
N VAL A 159 -7.81 2.55 1.34
CA VAL A 159 -8.77 1.86 0.46
C VAL A 159 -9.98 2.75 0.17
N LEU A 160 -10.21 3.04 -1.11
CA LEU A 160 -11.38 3.77 -1.58
C LEU A 160 -12.41 2.80 -2.17
N ILE A 161 -13.54 2.66 -1.50
CA ILE A 161 -14.66 1.83 -1.95
C ILE A 161 -15.77 2.73 -2.48
N GLY A 162 -16.42 2.35 -3.58
CA GLY A 162 -17.54 3.14 -4.12
C GLY A 162 -17.86 2.80 -5.57
N LYS A 163 -18.81 3.48 -6.15
CA LYS A 163 -19.30 3.24 -7.51
C LYS A 163 -18.15 3.31 -8.54
N GLN A 164 -18.28 2.54 -9.61
CA GLN A 164 -17.37 2.63 -10.74
C GLN A 164 -17.46 4.01 -11.43
N GLY A 165 -16.34 4.52 -11.93
CA GLY A 165 -16.30 5.77 -12.69
C GLY A 165 -16.17 7.06 -11.87
N ILE A 166 -16.07 7.01 -10.54
CA ILE A 166 -15.91 8.20 -9.68
C ILE A 166 -14.44 8.57 -9.45
N PHE A 167 -13.52 8.19 -10.31
CA PHE A 167 -12.07 8.55 -10.31
C PHE A 167 -11.22 7.96 -9.17
N LYS A 168 -11.66 6.92 -8.42
CA LYS A 168 -10.90 6.35 -7.29
C LYS A 168 -9.45 6.02 -7.66
N THR A 169 -9.26 5.12 -8.62
CA THR A 169 -7.93 4.69 -9.07
C THR A 169 -7.13 5.86 -9.64
N THR A 170 -7.78 6.73 -10.43
CA THR A 170 -7.13 7.92 -11.01
C THR A 170 -6.62 8.87 -9.93
N TRP A 171 -7.42 9.16 -8.90
CA TRP A 171 -7.02 10.04 -7.80
C TRP A 171 -5.85 9.45 -7.01
N LEU A 172 -5.87 8.15 -6.73
CA LEU A 172 -4.76 7.46 -6.06
C LEU A 172 -3.47 7.52 -6.88
N GLU A 173 -3.54 7.41 -8.20
CA GLU A 173 -2.39 7.55 -9.10
C GLU A 173 -1.85 8.99 -9.15
N HIS A 174 -2.71 9.99 -8.92
CA HIS A 174 -2.32 11.40 -8.88
C HIS A 174 -1.75 11.84 -7.52
N LEU A 175 -1.63 10.94 -6.54
CA LEU A 175 -0.94 11.26 -5.29
C LEU A 175 0.54 11.57 -5.52
N LEU A 176 1.18 10.94 -6.53
CA LEU A 176 2.55 11.24 -6.90
C LEU A 176 2.60 12.35 -7.94
N PRO A 177 3.54 13.32 -7.80
CA PRO A 177 3.77 14.34 -8.82
C PRO A 177 4.22 13.71 -10.13
N PRO A 178 4.00 14.38 -11.28
CA PRO A 178 4.31 13.84 -12.60
C PRO A 178 5.70 13.24 -12.73
N GLU A 179 6.71 13.88 -12.17
CA GLU A 179 8.11 13.45 -12.18
C GLU A 179 8.40 12.19 -11.36
N LEU A 180 7.53 11.87 -10.40
CA LEU A 180 7.66 10.66 -9.56
C LEU A 180 6.70 9.53 -9.94
N ARG A 181 5.84 9.72 -10.93
CA ARG A 181 4.87 8.68 -11.35
C ARG A 181 5.52 7.39 -11.83
N ALA A 182 6.75 7.45 -12.31
CA ALA A 182 7.53 6.25 -12.62
C ALA A 182 7.77 5.34 -11.41
N TYR A 183 7.66 5.89 -10.19
CA TYR A 183 7.79 5.14 -8.93
C TYR A 183 6.44 4.72 -8.34
N SER A 184 5.40 4.69 -9.14
CA SER A 184 4.14 4.03 -8.81
C SER A 184 3.85 2.89 -9.78
N CYS A 185 3.21 1.84 -9.28
CA CYS A 185 2.74 0.75 -10.14
C CYS A 185 1.40 0.18 -9.66
N LYS A 186 0.75 -0.54 -10.57
CA LYS A 186 -0.38 -1.42 -10.22
C LYS A 186 0.13 -2.82 -9.96
N MET A 187 -0.35 -3.44 -8.91
CA MET A 187 -0.09 -4.84 -8.61
C MET A 187 -1.37 -5.65 -8.84
N ALA A 188 -1.25 -6.71 -9.62
CA ALA A 188 -2.36 -7.63 -9.85
C ALA A 188 -2.61 -8.51 -8.61
N ASN A 189 -3.85 -8.96 -8.45
CA ASN A 189 -4.22 -9.90 -7.40
C ASN A 189 -3.50 -11.24 -7.58
N SER A 190 -2.84 -11.74 -6.53
CA SER A 190 -2.09 -13.00 -6.61
C SER A 190 -2.15 -13.77 -5.29
N THR A 191 -2.33 -15.08 -5.40
CA THR A 191 -2.28 -16.01 -4.26
C THR A 191 -0.85 -16.36 -3.84
N GLN A 192 0.14 -16.01 -4.67
CA GLN A 192 1.57 -16.16 -4.38
C GLN A 192 2.32 -15.06 -5.13
N LEU A 193 2.99 -14.21 -4.40
CA LEU A 193 3.89 -13.25 -5.02
C LEU A 193 5.12 -13.97 -5.56
N ASN A 194 5.34 -13.85 -6.86
CA ASN A 194 6.56 -14.30 -7.46
C ASN A 194 7.74 -13.41 -7.03
N LYS A 195 8.95 -13.78 -7.43
CA LYS A 195 10.17 -13.04 -7.06
C LYS A 195 10.16 -11.60 -7.57
N ASP A 196 9.68 -11.39 -8.80
CA ASP A 196 9.67 -10.06 -9.43
C ASP A 196 8.64 -9.14 -8.77
N GLU A 197 7.48 -9.67 -8.37
CA GLU A 197 6.48 -8.94 -7.60
C GLU A 197 7.00 -8.53 -6.21
N ARG A 198 7.83 -9.36 -5.57
CA ARG A 198 8.48 -8.99 -4.32
C ARG A 198 9.51 -7.88 -4.50
N LEU A 199 10.31 -7.93 -5.56
CA LEU A 199 11.27 -6.88 -5.87
C LEU A 199 10.58 -5.52 -6.09
N ARG A 200 9.42 -5.51 -6.76
CA ARG A 200 8.63 -4.28 -6.96
C ARG A 200 8.34 -3.52 -5.66
N ILE A 201 8.14 -4.20 -4.54
CA ILE A 201 7.86 -3.57 -3.25
C ILE A 201 9.04 -2.70 -2.77
N ALA A 202 10.27 -3.00 -3.21
CA ALA A 202 11.46 -2.18 -2.95
C ALA A 202 11.76 -1.18 -4.08
N GLU A 203 11.15 -1.33 -5.26
CA GLU A 203 11.44 -0.53 -6.45
C GLU A 203 10.40 0.57 -6.71
N TYR A 204 9.33 0.64 -5.88
CA TYR A 204 8.28 1.64 -6.01
C TYR A 204 8.02 2.34 -4.68
N GLY A 205 7.58 3.60 -4.76
CA GLY A 205 7.17 4.40 -3.61
C GLY A 205 5.69 4.24 -3.27
N LEU A 206 4.86 3.92 -4.28
CA LEU A 206 3.42 3.71 -4.14
C LEU A 206 2.96 2.55 -5.02
N ILE A 207 2.22 1.60 -4.42
CA ILE A 207 1.64 0.46 -5.13
C ILE A 207 0.12 0.50 -4.98
N ALA A 208 -0.57 0.54 -6.12
CA ALA A 208 -2.03 0.50 -6.17
C ALA A 208 -2.51 -0.94 -6.40
N LEU A 209 -3.41 -1.39 -5.52
CA LEU A 209 -4.15 -2.63 -5.66
C LEU A 209 -5.51 -2.29 -6.27
N ASP A 210 -5.74 -2.73 -7.49
CA ASP A 210 -7.03 -2.50 -8.15
C ASP A 210 -8.00 -3.65 -7.86
N GLU A 211 -9.30 -3.35 -7.77
CA GLU A 211 -10.36 -4.34 -7.48
C GLU A 211 -10.10 -5.18 -6.21
N ILE A 212 -9.76 -4.53 -5.09
CA ILE A 212 -9.48 -5.23 -3.83
C ILE A 212 -10.64 -6.12 -3.36
N ASP A 213 -11.85 -5.76 -3.69
CA ASP A 213 -13.09 -6.49 -3.40
C ASP A 213 -13.25 -7.79 -4.22
N ALA A 214 -12.44 -7.99 -5.26
CA ALA A 214 -12.33 -9.25 -6.00
C ALA A 214 -11.29 -10.22 -5.38
N MET A 215 -10.47 -9.75 -4.42
CA MET A 215 -9.45 -10.58 -3.79
C MET A 215 -10.06 -11.65 -2.88
N SER A 216 -9.58 -12.87 -3.03
CA SER A 216 -9.92 -13.95 -2.11
C SER A 216 -9.31 -13.73 -0.72
N ALA A 217 -9.85 -14.37 0.31
CA ALA A 217 -9.29 -14.36 1.66
C ALA A 217 -7.81 -14.80 1.70
N LYS A 218 -7.41 -15.71 0.80
CA LYS A 218 -6.01 -16.16 0.70
C LYS A 218 -5.10 -15.04 0.16
N GLU A 219 -5.55 -14.31 -0.85
CA GLU A 219 -4.81 -13.18 -1.42
C GLU A 219 -4.67 -12.02 -0.41
N LEU A 220 -5.76 -11.67 0.28
CA LEU A 220 -5.72 -10.68 1.37
C LEU A 220 -4.72 -11.08 2.47
N ASN A 221 -4.64 -12.37 2.83
CA ASN A 221 -3.67 -12.87 3.82
C ASN A 221 -2.23 -12.81 3.32
N VAL A 222 -1.98 -13.07 2.04
CA VAL A 222 -0.66 -12.88 1.42
C VAL A 222 -0.29 -11.40 1.49
N MET A 223 -1.20 -10.50 1.11
CA MET A 223 -0.97 -9.05 1.17
C MET A 223 -0.66 -8.56 2.59
N LYS A 224 -1.32 -9.08 3.63
CA LYS A 224 -0.99 -8.74 5.02
C LYS A 224 0.47 -9.01 5.38
N SER A 225 1.05 -10.11 4.89
CA SER A 225 2.46 -10.43 5.11
C SER A 225 3.39 -9.48 4.37
N VAL A 226 3.01 -9.09 3.16
CA VAL A 226 3.76 -8.15 2.32
C VAL A 226 3.77 -6.74 2.93
N ILE A 227 2.59 -6.26 3.34
CA ILE A 227 2.41 -4.93 3.93
C ILE A 227 3.22 -4.77 5.23
N THR A 228 3.48 -5.86 5.96
CA THR A 228 4.25 -5.81 7.21
C THR A 228 5.73 -6.09 7.04
N ALA A 229 6.19 -6.54 5.87
CA ALA A 229 7.60 -6.77 5.62
C ALA A 229 8.39 -5.44 5.65
N SER A 230 9.49 -5.40 6.37
CA SER A 230 10.37 -4.22 6.46
C SER A 230 11.43 -4.19 5.37
N ASP A 231 11.80 -5.35 4.87
CA ASP A 231 12.83 -5.50 3.85
C ASP A 231 12.55 -6.71 2.95
N ILE A 232 13.23 -6.73 1.82
CA ILE A 232 13.16 -7.78 0.82
C ILE A 232 14.59 -8.26 0.56
N SER A 233 14.81 -9.55 0.77
CA SER A 233 16.09 -10.20 0.52
C SER A 233 15.98 -11.12 -0.67
N GLU A 234 16.14 -10.55 -1.85
CA GLU A 234 16.07 -11.28 -3.12
C GLU A 234 17.32 -10.99 -3.98
N ARG A 235 17.66 -11.92 -4.84
CA ARG A 235 18.73 -11.71 -5.82
C ARG A 235 18.12 -11.13 -7.09
N ALA A 236 18.54 -9.94 -7.49
CA ALA A 236 18.15 -9.36 -8.77
C ALA A 236 18.45 -10.32 -9.94
N ALA A 237 17.73 -10.20 -11.03
CA ALA A 237 18.04 -10.92 -12.24
C ALA A 237 19.48 -10.56 -12.66
N TYR A 238 20.31 -11.60 -12.90
CA TYR A 238 21.75 -11.47 -13.22
C TYR A 238 22.66 -10.90 -12.11
N GLY A 239 22.13 -10.62 -10.90
CA GLY A 239 22.96 -10.23 -9.73
C GLY A 239 23.82 -11.39 -9.23
N TYR A 240 25.04 -11.11 -8.77
CA TYR A 240 25.95 -12.11 -8.21
C TYR A 240 25.60 -12.48 -6.77
N THR A 241 25.03 -11.53 -6.01
CA THR A 241 24.72 -11.65 -4.58
C THR A 241 23.26 -11.38 -4.30
N LYS A 242 22.74 -11.89 -3.16
CA LYS A 242 21.47 -11.44 -2.60
C LYS A 242 21.69 -10.05 -2.01
N GLU A 243 20.83 -9.12 -2.36
CA GLU A 243 20.81 -7.79 -1.79
C GLU A 243 19.60 -7.67 -0.87
N ARG A 244 19.84 -7.09 0.31
CA ARG A 244 18.76 -6.68 1.20
C ARG A 244 18.37 -5.27 0.81
N ARG A 245 17.12 -5.11 0.36
CA ARG A 245 16.55 -3.81 0.01
C ARG A 245 15.48 -3.43 1.02
N ILE A 246 15.49 -2.17 1.42
CA ILE A 246 14.45 -1.62 2.28
C ILE A 246 13.16 -1.51 1.49
N ARG A 247 12.04 -1.81 2.12
CA ARG A 247 10.74 -1.59 1.53
C ARG A 247 10.36 -0.11 1.58
N LEU A 248 10.22 0.52 0.43
CA LEU A 248 9.79 1.92 0.29
C LEU A 248 8.28 2.03 0.03
N ALA A 249 7.68 1.02 -0.59
CA ALA A 249 6.30 1.09 -1.05
C ALA A 249 5.31 1.28 0.08
N SER A 250 4.48 2.31 -0.05
CA SER A 250 3.17 2.37 0.58
C SER A 250 2.11 1.78 -0.33
N PHE A 251 1.01 1.31 0.24
CA PHE A 251 -0.06 0.67 -0.52
C PHE A 251 -1.33 1.50 -0.47
N CYS A 252 -2.01 1.58 -1.62
CA CYS A 252 -3.37 2.06 -1.74
C CYS A 252 -4.21 1.08 -2.55
N ALA A 253 -5.53 1.17 -2.45
CA ALA A 253 -6.42 0.25 -3.14
C ALA A 253 -7.73 0.92 -3.56
N SER A 254 -8.35 0.38 -4.60
CA SER A 254 -9.71 0.73 -5.00
C SER A 254 -10.59 -0.51 -5.08
N GLY A 255 -11.88 -0.36 -4.80
CA GLY A 255 -12.88 -1.42 -4.90
C GLY A 255 -14.29 -0.85 -5.15
N ASN A 256 -15.22 -1.72 -5.48
CA ASN A 256 -16.60 -1.33 -5.78
C ASN A 256 -17.60 -1.87 -4.75
N LYS A 257 -17.27 -2.97 -4.06
CA LYS A 257 -18.11 -3.59 -3.04
C LYS A 257 -17.62 -3.21 -1.65
N GLN A 258 -18.53 -2.78 -0.80
CA GLN A 258 -18.21 -2.39 0.57
C GLN A 258 -17.68 -3.57 1.38
N GLU A 259 -18.33 -4.71 1.30
CA GLU A 259 -17.98 -5.89 2.07
C GLU A 259 -16.85 -6.70 1.41
N PHE A 260 -15.61 -6.43 1.77
CA PHE A 260 -14.43 -7.14 1.24
C PHE A 260 -13.52 -7.73 2.33
N LEU A 261 -13.61 -7.27 3.57
CA LEU A 261 -12.79 -7.78 4.66
C LEU A 261 -13.36 -9.12 5.15
N THR A 262 -12.60 -10.19 4.97
CA THR A 262 -13.04 -11.56 5.30
C THR A 262 -12.52 -12.09 6.63
N ASP A 263 -11.61 -11.37 7.29
CA ASP A 263 -11.02 -11.77 8.57
C ASP A 263 -11.72 -11.13 9.75
N LEU A 264 -11.78 -11.89 10.86
CA LEU A 264 -12.26 -11.39 12.15
C LEU A 264 -11.21 -10.58 12.90
N THR A 265 -9.94 -10.73 12.56
CA THR A 265 -8.80 -10.09 13.22
C THR A 265 -7.77 -9.64 12.20
N GLY A 266 -7.02 -8.60 12.55
CA GLY A 266 -5.94 -8.10 11.67
C GLY A 266 -6.40 -7.16 10.56
N ASN A 267 -7.62 -6.63 10.65
CA ASN A 267 -8.14 -5.62 9.72
C ASN A 267 -7.52 -4.24 9.92
N ARG A 268 -6.79 -4.01 11.00
CA ARG A 268 -6.07 -2.77 11.32
C ARG A 268 -5.11 -2.27 10.24
N ARG A 269 -4.80 -3.10 9.24
CA ARG A 269 -3.94 -2.72 8.11
C ARG A 269 -4.71 -2.02 6.99
N TRP A 270 -6.01 -2.17 6.97
CA TRP A 270 -6.88 -1.63 5.95
C TRP A 270 -7.52 -0.35 6.48
N LEU A 271 -7.49 0.69 5.67
CA LEU A 271 -8.11 1.99 5.94
C LEU A 271 -9.20 2.22 4.88
N PRO A 272 -10.32 1.47 4.91
CA PRO A 272 -11.36 1.57 3.92
C PRO A 272 -12.27 2.77 4.20
N PHE A 273 -12.68 3.46 3.15
CA PHE A 273 -13.68 4.52 3.20
C PHE A 273 -14.67 4.38 2.04
N LEU A 274 -15.96 4.49 2.35
CA LEU A 274 -17.01 4.48 1.34
C LEU A 274 -17.09 5.85 0.67
N THR A 275 -16.63 5.91 -0.57
CA THR A 275 -16.47 7.14 -1.35
C THR A 275 -17.76 7.46 -2.12
N GLU A 276 -18.31 8.64 -1.91
CA GLU A 276 -19.47 9.16 -2.65
C GLU A 276 -19.06 9.79 -3.97
N SER A 277 -18.08 10.68 -3.93
CA SER A 277 -17.55 11.38 -5.09
C SER A 277 -16.10 11.78 -4.90
N ILE A 278 -15.41 11.99 -5.99
CA ILE A 278 -14.06 12.56 -6.05
C ILE A 278 -14.08 13.68 -7.08
N ASP A 279 -13.50 14.80 -6.71
CA ASP A 279 -13.30 15.92 -7.64
C ASP A 279 -12.43 15.43 -8.80
N ASN A 280 -12.78 15.85 -10.01
CA ASN A 280 -12.11 15.33 -11.21
C ASN A 280 -10.61 15.68 -11.24
N PRO A 281 -9.70 14.70 -11.07
CA PRO A 281 -8.27 14.95 -10.95
C PRO A 281 -7.64 15.60 -12.19
N PHE A 282 -8.30 15.54 -13.35
CA PHE A 282 -7.79 16.14 -14.59
C PHE A 282 -8.02 17.67 -14.67
N TYR A 283 -8.91 18.21 -13.83
CA TYR A 283 -9.22 19.63 -13.79
C TYR A 283 -8.58 20.36 -12.60
N ILE A 284 -7.91 19.63 -11.72
CA ILE A 284 -7.29 20.17 -10.52
C ILE A 284 -5.78 20.19 -10.71
N SER A 285 -5.18 21.37 -10.62
CA SER A 285 -3.72 21.47 -10.51
C SER A 285 -3.32 21.27 -9.07
N LEU A 286 -2.78 20.10 -8.75
CA LEU A 286 -2.33 19.78 -7.40
C LEU A 286 -1.04 20.53 -7.07
N PRO A 287 -0.99 21.25 -5.93
CA PRO A 287 0.22 21.95 -5.48
C PRO A 287 1.20 20.96 -4.82
N TYR A 288 1.76 20.06 -5.60
CA TYR A 288 2.59 18.96 -5.11
C TYR A 288 3.74 19.42 -4.21
N GLU A 289 4.47 20.47 -4.62
CA GLU A 289 5.58 20.98 -3.83
C GLU A 289 5.14 21.36 -2.40
N GLN A 290 4.00 22.03 -2.27
CA GLN A 290 3.45 22.46 -0.98
C GLN A 290 2.95 21.27 -0.14
N ILE A 291 2.27 20.30 -0.76
CA ILE A 291 1.76 19.09 -0.11
C ILE A 291 2.91 18.27 0.50
N TYR A 292 3.98 18.05 -0.28
CA TYR A 292 5.14 17.28 0.17
C TYR A 292 6.02 18.07 1.16
N ALA A 293 6.09 19.40 1.02
CA ALA A 293 6.75 20.26 2.00
C ALA A 293 6.04 20.22 3.36
N GLU A 294 4.70 20.25 3.38
CA GLU A 294 3.92 20.09 4.61
C GLU A 294 4.14 18.72 5.25
N ALA A 295 4.12 17.63 4.46
CA ALA A 295 4.41 16.31 4.98
C ALA A 295 5.80 16.23 5.65
N LYS A 296 6.82 16.81 5.02
CA LYS A 296 8.16 16.91 5.60
C LYS A 296 8.16 17.73 6.87
N TYR A 297 7.51 18.89 6.88
CA TYR A 297 7.38 19.75 8.06
C TYR A 297 6.75 18.99 9.24
N LEU A 298 5.65 18.27 9.00
CA LEU A 298 5.00 17.44 10.02
C LEU A 298 5.94 16.35 10.57
N ILE A 299 6.72 15.69 9.71
CA ILE A 299 7.70 14.66 10.11
C ILE A 299 8.79 15.27 10.99
N ASP A 300 9.32 16.44 10.60
CA ASP A 300 10.42 17.12 11.28
C ASP A 300 9.95 17.67 12.66
N ASN A 301 8.67 18.03 12.78
CA ASN A 301 8.07 18.53 14.02
C ASN A 301 7.40 17.42 14.88
N GLY A 302 7.67 16.15 14.58
CA GLY A 302 7.28 15.02 15.44
C GLY A 302 5.79 14.66 15.34
N PHE A 303 5.12 14.97 14.22
CA PHE A 303 3.76 14.51 13.99
C PHE A 303 3.67 12.98 14.06
N GLN A 304 2.69 12.47 14.81
CA GLN A 304 2.44 11.05 14.95
C GLN A 304 1.73 10.49 13.70
N TYR A 305 2.49 10.02 12.72
CA TYR A 305 1.98 9.42 11.50
C TYR A 305 1.71 7.91 11.59
N TRP A 306 2.09 7.27 12.70
CA TRP A 306 1.72 5.86 12.97
C TRP A 306 0.40 5.81 13.74
N PHE A 307 -0.29 4.68 13.63
CA PHE A 307 -1.53 4.41 14.33
C PHE A 307 -1.20 3.74 15.67
N ASP A 308 -1.57 4.36 16.77
CA ASP A 308 -1.42 3.82 18.13
C ASP A 308 -2.57 2.86 18.48
N LEU A 309 -2.61 2.38 19.73
CA LEU A 309 -3.65 1.44 20.17
C LEU A 309 -5.06 2.05 20.11
N HIS A 310 -5.20 3.32 20.43
CA HIS A 310 -6.49 4.02 20.37
C HIS A 310 -6.95 4.18 18.91
N ASP A 311 -6.07 4.60 18.01
CA ASP A 311 -6.37 4.70 16.59
C ASP A 311 -6.74 3.32 16.00
N ILE A 312 -6.08 2.24 16.47
CA ILE A 312 -6.36 0.87 16.01
C ILE A 312 -7.75 0.42 16.47
N ASP A 313 -8.14 0.70 17.72
CA ASP A 313 -9.46 0.34 18.23
C ASP A 313 -10.57 1.10 17.48
N GLU A 314 -10.36 2.40 17.19
CA GLU A 314 -11.26 3.22 16.37
C GLU A 314 -11.40 2.65 14.95
N LEU A 315 -10.28 2.29 14.31
CA LEU A 315 -10.26 1.69 12.98
C LEU A 315 -10.87 0.29 12.94
N GLU A 316 -10.68 -0.53 13.98
CA GLU A 316 -11.30 -1.87 14.01
C GLU A 316 -12.82 -1.77 14.10
N ALA A 317 -13.36 -0.81 14.87
CA ALA A 317 -14.79 -0.53 14.93
C ALA A 317 -15.32 -0.02 13.58
N HIS A 318 -14.63 0.92 12.95
CA HIS A 318 -14.96 1.44 11.62
C HIS A 318 -14.91 0.33 10.54
N ASN A 319 -13.92 -0.54 10.59
CA ASN A 319 -13.73 -1.61 9.61
C ASN A 319 -14.80 -2.71 9.68
N ASP A 320 -15.60 -2.76 10.74
CA ASP A 320 -16.70 -3.73 10.83
C ASP A 320 -17.77 -3.50 9.76
N ASP A 321 -17.97 -2.26 9.30
CA ASP A 321 -18.90 -1.91 8.22
C ASP A 321 -18.43 -2.42 6.84
N PHE A 322 -17.15 -2.75 6.72
CA PHE A 322 -16.54 -3.27 5.49
C PHE A 322 -16.29 -4.78 5.55
N ARG A 323 -16.76 -5.44 6.59
CA ARG A 323 -16.55 -6.87 6.79
C ARG A 323 -17.65 -7.68 6.13
N ALA A 324 -17.24 -8.61 5.25
CA ALA A 324 -18.15 -9.61 4.71
C ALA A 324 -18.64 -10.53 5.84
N GLN A 325 -19.94 -10.57 6.07
CA GLN A 325 -20.54 -11.48 7.04
C GLN A 325 -20.48 -12.90 6.49
N GLU A 326 -20.09 -13.85 7.35
CA GLU A 326 -20.13 -15.26 7.00
C GLU A 326 -21.52 -15.84 7.21
N ASN A 327 -21.84 -16.87 6.42
CA ASN A 327 -23.14 -17.54 6.53
C ASN A 327 -23.45 -17.99 7.96
N GLU A 328 -22.45 -18.55 8.67
CA GLU A 328 -22.62 -18.97 10.05
C GLU A 328 -22.85 -17.80 11.02
N GLU A 329 -22.27 -16.63 10.75
CA GLU A 329 -22.49 -15.43 11.56
C GLU A 329 -23.92 -14.92 11.40
N GLN A 330 -24.43 -14.85 10.16
CA GLN A 330 -25.82 -14.52 9.89
C GLN A 330 -26.76 -15.51 10.54
N LEU A 331 -26.49 -16.81 10.39
CA LEU A 331 -27.30 -17.87 11.00
C LEU A 331 -27.21 -17.86 12.54
N LEU A 332 -26.07 -17.49 13.11
CA LEU A 332 -25.91 -17.33 14.54
C LEU A 332 -26.87 -16.24 15.05
N SER A 333 -26.94 -15.08 14.40
CA SER A 333 -27.86 -13.98 14.76
C SER A 333 -29.32 -14.34 14.57
N VAL A 334 -29.64 -15.24 13.62
CA VAL A 334 -31.01 -15.70 13.38
C VAL A 334 -31.48 -16.74 14.42
N TYR A 335 -30.61 -17.69 14.80
CA TYR A 335 -30.99 -18.85 15.59
C TYR A 335 -30.66 -18.76 17.07
N PHE A 336 -29.75 -17.85 17.46
CA PHE A 336 -29.28 -17.74 18.84
C PHE A 336 -29.32 -16.31 19.36
N ASP A 337 -29.57 -16.17 20.66
CA ASP A 337 -29.46 -14.92 21.39
C ASP A 337 -28.42 -14.99 22.49
N ILE A 338 -27.95 -13.82 22.91
CA ILE A 338 -27.25 -13.67 24.18
C ILE A 338 -28.31 -13.70 25.27
N PRO A 339 -28.29 -14.72 26.16
CA PRO A 339 -29.33 -14.85 27.16
C PRO A 339 -29.20 -13.78 28.25
N ALA A 340 -30.36 -13.35 28.79
CA ALA A 340 -30.35 -12.62 30.04
C ALA A 340 -29.78 -13.51 31.18
N ALA A 341 -29.23 -12.87 32.21
CA ALA A 341 -28.56 -13.59 33.29
C ALA A 341 -29.47 -14.69 33.89
N GLY A 342 -29.00 -15.92 33.85
CA GLY A 342 -29.69 -17.11 34.40
C GLY A 342 -30.58 -17.92 33.44
N TYR A 343 -30.77 -17.46 32.17
CA TYR A 343 -31.70 -18.10 31.21
C TYR A 343 -31.02 -18.81 30.02
N GLY A 344 -29.70 -18.93 30.03
CA GLY A 344 -28.96 -19.58 28.94
C GLY A 344 -28.67 -21.05 29.19
N GLN A 345 -28.54 -21.81 28.11
CA GLN A 345 -28.03 -23.18 28.11
C GLN A 345 -26.53 -23.20 27.73
N PHE A 346 -25.80 -24.13 28.33
CA PHE A 346 -24.41 -24.35 27.95
C PHE A 346 -24.36 -25.21 26.68
N MET A 347 -23.60 -24.72 25.69
CA MET A 347 -23.31 -25.47 24.47
C MET A 347 -21.83 -25.33 24.11
N THR A 348 -21.21 -26.40 23.63
CA THR A 348 -19.87 -26.39 23.07
C THR A 348 -19.89 -25.71 21.69
N THR A 349 -18.73 -25.21 21.24
CA THR A 349 -18.61 -24.64 19.88
C THR A 349 -18.99 -25.65 18.81
N ALA A 350 -18.72 -26.94 19.02
CA ALA A 350 -19.09 -28.00 18.09
C ALA A 350 -20.61 -28.17 18.01
N GLU A 351 -21.32 -28.24 19.16
CA GLU A 351 -22.80 -28.35 19.17
C GLU A 351 -23.48 -27.15 18.49
N ILE A 352 -22.93 -25.92 18.69
CA ILE A 352 -23.43 -24.72 17.99
C ILE A 352 -23.20 -24.86 16.49
N SER A 353 -21.98 -25.29 16.08
CA SER A 353 -21.64 -25.52 14.68
C SER A 353 -22.58 -26.54 14.02
N ASP A 354 -22.81 -27.67 14.66
CA ASP A 354 -23.69 -28.74 14.15
C ASP A 354 -25.13 -28.22 13.95
N LYS A 355 -25.63 -27.43 14.89
CA LYS A 355 -26.95 -26.81 14.77
C LYS A 355 -27.03 -25.80 13.61
N LEU A 356 -26.01 -24.96 13.43
CA LEU A 356 -25.94 -24.01 12.32
C LEU A 356 -25.85 -24.74 10.97
N VAL A 357 -25.07 -25.81 10.90
CA VAL A 357 -24.94 -26.66 9.70
C VAL A 357 -26.30 -27.24 9.30
N ILE A 358 -27.02 -27.83 10.28
CA ILE A 358 -28.32 -28.45 10.03
C ILE A 358 -29.35 -27.39 9.64
N LYS A 359 -29.47 -26.29 10.40
CA LYS A 359 -30.47 -25.24 10.17
C LYS A 359 -30.20 -24.41 8.92
N GLY A 360 -28.92 -24.18 8.60
CA GLY A 360 -28.47 -23.39 7.44
C GLY A 360 -28.18 -24.20 6.19
N SER A 361 -28.28 -25.54 6.24
CA SER A 361 -27.89 -26.43 5.13
C SER A 361 -26.47 -26.18 4.62
N ILE A 362 -25.54 -25.89 5.52
CA ILE A 362 -24.18 -25.50 5.19
C ILE A 362 -23.39 -26.73 4.73
N LYS A 363 -22.87 -26.70 3.49
CA LYS A 363 -22.09 -27.82 2.94
C LYS A 363 -20.67 -27.91 3.49
N LYS A 364 -20.07 -26.78 3.85
CA LYS A 364 -18.71 -26.69 4.37
C LYS A 364 -18.70 -25.78 5.59
N PRO A 365 -18.77 -26.34 6.80
CA PRO A 365 -18.83 -25.57 8.02
C PRO A 365 -17.51 -24.82 8.28
N MET A 366 -17.64 -23.71 8.97
CA MET A 366 -16.51 -22.92 9.46
C MET A 366 -15.67 -23.71 10.47
N PRO A 367 -14.34 -23.51 10.53
CA PRO A 367 -13.50 -24.09 11.58
C PRO A 367 -13.96 -23.66 12.98
N LEU A 368 -14.00 -24.60 13.93
CA LEU A 368 -14.52 -24.35 15.28
C LEU A 368 -13.81 -23.23 16.04
N ASN A 369 -12.50 -23.05 15.82
CA ASN A 369 -11.75 -21.92 16.39
C ASN A 369 -12.27 -20.57 15.88
N ARG A 370 -12.64 -20.48 14.61
CA ARG A 370 -13.21 -19.27 13.99
C ARG A 370 -14.61 -18.98 14.51
N LEU A 371 -15.47 -20.00 14.59
CA LEU A 371 -16.78 -19.88 15.22
C LEU A 371 -16.67 -19.42 16.70
N GLY A 372 -15.69 -19.95 17.43
CA GLY A 372 -15.42 -19.50 18.79
C GLY A 372 -15.01 -18.03 18.91
N MET A 373 -14.28 -17.51 17.91
CA MET A 373 -13.94 -16.08 17.84
C MET A 373 -15.17 -15.23 17.51
N LEU A 374 -16.04 -15.68 16.59
CA LEU A 374 -17.32 -15.03 16.29
C LEU A 374 -18.21 -14.94 17.52
N LEU A 375 -18.40 -16.02 18.22
CA LEU A 375 -19.20 -16.08 19.45
C LEU A 375 -18.66 -15.11 20.51
N LYS A 376 -17.34 -15.01 20.67
CA LYS A 376 -16.72 -14.05 21.59
C LYS A 376 -16.96 -12.61 21.14
N LYS A 377 -16.79 -12.30 19.84
CA LYS A 377 -17.00 -10.97 19.27
C LYS A 377 -18.48 -10.55 19.37
N ALA A 378 -19.40 -11.47 19.13
CA ALA A 378 -20.83 -11.26 19.31
C ALA A 378 -21.28 -11.07 20.77
N GLY A 379 -20.36 -11.21 21.75
CA GLY A 379 -20.65 -10.93 23.16
C GLY A 379 -21.17 -12.14 23.95
N TYR A 380 -21.17 -13.35 23.37
CA TYR A 380 -21.54 -14.56 24.12
C TYR A 380 -20.52 -14.87 25.22
N GLN A 381 -21.03 -15.25 26.40
CA GLN A 381 -20.17 -15.59 27.54
C GLN A 381 -19.63 -17.00 27.43
N SER A 382 -18.31 -17.16 27.51
CA SER A 382 -17.68 -18.48 27.57
C SER A 382 -17.65 -19.02 29.01
N LYS A 383 -17.92 -20.32 29.18
CA LYS A 383 -17.87 -21.00 30.46
C LYS A 383 -17.16 -22.34 30.33
N MET A 384 -16.51 -22.78 31.42
CA MET A 384 -15.95 -24.12 31.53
C MET A 384 -16.86 -24.95 32.46
N VAL A 385 -17.26 -26.13 32.03
CA VAL A 385 -18.20 -26.99 32.77
C VAL A 385 -17.65 -28.42 32.87
N GLY A 386 -17.95 -29.10 33.99
CA GLY A 386 -17.61 -30.49 34.26
C GLY A 386 -16.16 -30.73 34.72
N ALA A 387 -15.87 -31.96 35.17
CA ALA A 387 -14.56 -32.38 35.62
C ALA A 387 -13.48 -32.34 34.52
N ALA A 388 -13.89 -32.53 33.27
CA ALA A 388 -13.02 -32.42 32.07
C ALA A 388 -12.74 -30.97 31.64
N ARG A 389 -13.27 -29.95 32.34
CA ARG A 389 -13.12 -28.53 32.00
C ARG A 389 -13.46 -28.21 30.53
N THR A 390 -14.56 -28.77 30.03
CA THR A 390 -15.02 -28.53 28.67
C THR A 390 -15.42 -27.06 28.52
N ARG A 391 -14.80 -26.37 27.57
CA ARG A 391 -15.12 -24.96 27.24
C ARG A 391 -16.32 -24.93 26.32
N GLY A 392 -17.28 -24.07 26.63
CA GLY A 392 -18.44 -23.78 25.78
C GLY A 392 -18.96 -22.39 26.04
N TRP A 393 -20.16 -22.13 25.58
CA TRP A 393 -20.80 -20.81 25.53
C TRP A 393 -22.17 -20.89 26.19
N ILE A 394 -22.59 -19.79 26.78
CA ILE A 394 -23.96 -19.65 27.30
C ILE A 394 -24.78 -18.99 26.21
N VAL A 395 -25.73 -19.72 25.66
CA VAL A 395 -26.55 -19.30 24.54
C VAL A 395 -28.03 -19.50 24.82
N ARG A 396 -28.91 -18.74 24.17
CA ARG A 396 -30.34 -19.00 24.10
C ARG A 396 -30.71 -19.33 22.66
N GLU A 397 -31.27 -20.48 22.39
CA GLU A 397 -31.78 -20.82 21.08
C GLU A 397 -33.17 -20.21 20.91
N ARG A 398 -33.38 -19.49 19.80
CA ARG A 398 -34.68 -18.89 19.47
C ARG A 398 -35.67 -19.94 19.02
N ASP A 399 -36.93 -19.74 19.36
CA ASP A 399 -38.02 -20.56 18.86
C ASP A 399 -38.42 -20.23 17.42
N THR A 400 -39.31 -21.04 16.86
CA THR A 400 -39.73 -20.90 15.44
C THR A 400 -40.50 -19.62 15.19
N GLU A 401 -41.24 -19.11 16.17
CA GLU A 401 -42.02 -17.88 16.03
C GLU A 401 -41.08 -16.64 16.03
N GLU A 402 -40.10 -16.61 16.92
CA GLU A 402 -39.08 -15.58 16.99
C GLU A 402 -38.25 -15.52 15.69
N ILE A 403 -37.89 -16.70 15.13
CA ILE A 403 -37.13 -16.80 13.87
C ILE A 403 -37.91 -16.26 12.70
N ASN A 404 -39.22 -16.58 12.61
CA ASN A 404 -40.08 -16.12 11.54
C ASN A 404 -40.35 -14.60 11.64
N ALA A 405 -40.47 -14.06 12.85
CA ALA A 405 -40.63 -12.63 13.07
C ALA A 405 -39.42 -11.85 12.58
N ASN A 406 -38.20 -12.32 12.86
CA ASN A 406 -36.93 -11.68 12.42
C ASN A 406 -36.77 -11.73 10.88
N ARG A 407 -37.06 -12.85 10.24
CA ARG A 407 -37.03 -12.96 8.76
C ARG A 407 -37.98 -12.00 8.04
N ASN A 408 -39.09 -11.67 8.67
CA ASN A 408 -40.08 -10.73 8.11
C ASN A 408 -39.61 -9.27 8.28
N ILE A 409 -38.73 -8.97 9.20
CA ILE A 409 -38.13 -7.63 9.39
C ILE A 409 -37.02 -7.40 8.36
N GLU A 410 -36.11 -8.38 8.17
CA GLU A 410 -35.01 -8.29 7.21
C GLU A 410 -35.46 -8.33 5.74
N GLY A 411 -36.58 -8.95 5.41
CA GLY A 411 -37.16 -8.95 4.06
C GLY A 411 -37.94 -7.67 3.68
N ARG A 412 -37.94 -6.64 4.56
CA ARG A 412 -38.59 -5.34 4.34
C ARG A 412 -37.64 -4.14 4.36
N ALA A 413 -36.32 -4.35 4.53
CA ALA A 413 -35.29 -3.32 4.50
C ALA A 413 -34.60 -3.21 3.13
#